data_67402fcd940755aea6021fc8fa4900ca
#
_entry.id   67402fcd940755aea6021fc8fa4900ca
#
_cell.length_a   1.000
_cell.length_b   1.000
_cell.length_c   1.000
_cell.angle_alpha   90.00
_cell.angle_beta   90.00
_cell.angle_gamma   90.00
#
_symmetry.space_group_name_H-M   'P 1'
#
loop_
_entity.id
_entity.type
_entity.pdbx_description
1 polymer ?
#
loop_
_entity_poly.entity_id
_entity_poly.type
_entity_poly.pdbx_seq_one_letter_code
_entity_poly.pdbx_strand_id
1 'polypeptide(L)'
;TNLQKAIELRPGNVGLYFSRGVTYFLSQQFDKAVDDFDKYIRKEPKDPSAYLNRGASWLFLGDTLKAVNDYNKAIKLDRFDPEGYVRRGRLYAGKGDYDAAIADMDKAIELDTTNTFAYFNRAIMYYEQQKYQPAMDDLNRVLRDEPGNALTLYNRGLISAQLGAYEN
;
A
#
# COMPACT_ATOMS: atom_id res chain seq x y z
N THR A 1 -6.80 24.65 13.78
CA THR A 1 -6.00 24.61 12.51
C THR A 1 -6.62 25.53 11.46
N ASN A 2 -5.83 26.00 10.49
CA ASN A 2 -6.35 26.82 9.37
C ASN A 2 -7.44 26.07 8.56
N LEU A 3 -7.31 24.73 8.39
CA LEU A 3 -8.32 23.91 7.73
C LEU A 3 -9.64 23.87 8.49
N GLN A 4 -9.61 23.82 9.83
CA GLN A 4 -10.84 23.89 10.65
C GLN A 4 -11.59 25.20 10.39
N LYS A 5 -10.88 26.33 10.42
CA LYS A 5 -11.48 27.63 10.14
C LYS A 5 -12.00 27.77 8.69
N ALA A 6 -11.30 27.14 7.73
CA ALA A 6 -11.74 27.10 6.35
C ALA A 6 -13.05 26.29 6.18
N ILE A 7 -13.21 25.18 6.90
CA ILE A 7 -14.44 24.37 6.90
C ILE A 7 -15.60 25.14 7.53
N GLU A 8 -15.37 25.85 8.62
CA GLU A 8 -16.39 26.70 9.27
C GLU A 8 -16.89 27.80 8.32
N LEU A 9 -15.99 28.39 7.53
CA LEU A 9 -16.32 29.43 6.56
C LEU A 9 -16.96 28.87 5.28
N ARG A 10 -16.64 27.63 4.90
CA ARG A 10 -17.11 26.98 3.66
C ARG A 10 -17.47 25.50 3.90
N PRO A 11 -18.51 25.21 4.67
CA PRO A 11 -18.86 23.82 5.04
C PRO A 11 -19.28 22.95 3.85
N GLY A 12 -19.68 23.55 2.74
CA GLY A 12 -20.01 22.87 1.49
C GLY A 12 -18.80 22.45 0.64
N ASN A 13 -17.59 22.94 0.96
CA ASN A 13 -16.38 22.54 0.23
C ASN A 13 -15.84 21.22 0.79
N VAL A 14 -16.30 20.12 0.19
CA VAL A 14 -15.98 18.76 0.66
C VAL A 14 -14.49 18.42 0.54
N GLY A 15 -13.74 19.02 -0.39
CA GLY A 15 -12.30 18.85 -0.51
C GLY A 15 -11.52 19.27 0.74
N LEU A 16 -12.06 20.17 1.54
CA LEU A 16 -11.45 20.56 2.81
C LEU A 16 -11.48 19.42 3.84
N TYR A 17 -12.52 18.59 3.85
CA TYR A 17 -12.56 17.38 4.69
C TYR A 17 -11.51 16.37 4.24
N PHE A 18 -11.36 16.13 2.93
CA PHE A 18 -10.29 15.27 2.43
C PHE A 18 -8.90 15.74 2.88
N SER A 19 -8.61 17.03 2.68
CA SER A 19 -7.32 17.63 3.08
C SER A 19 -7.08 17.55 4.59
N ARG A 20 -8.13 17.75 5.41
CA ARG A 20 -8.02 17.63 6.86
C ARG A 20 -7.88 16.16 7.28
N GLY A 21 -8.57 15.23 6.63
CA GLY A 21 -8.43 13.81 6.84
C GLY A 21 -6.99 13.35 6.61
N VAL A 22 -6.35 13.79 5.51
CA VAL A 22 -4.93 13.54 5.25
C VAL A 22 -4.04 14.14 6.35
N THR A 23 -4.34 15.37 6.80
CA THR A 23 -3.59 16.00 7.90
C THR A 23 -3.73 15.23 9.21
N TYR A 24 -4.93 14.74 9.52
CA TYR A 24 -5.16 13.89 10.69
C TYR A 24 -4.41 12.57 10.58
N PHE A 25 -4.43 11.93 9.41
CA PHE A 25 -3.66 10.71 9.16
C PHE A 25 -2.16 10.91 9.41
N LEU A 26 -1.58 11.97 8.83
CA LEU A 26 -0.16 12.30 9.02
C LEU A 26 0.20 12.65 10.47
N SER A 27 -0.75 13.15 11.25
CA SER A 27 -0.60 13.41 12.69
C SER A 27 -1.07 12.24 13.57
N GLN A 28 -1.25 11.05 12.99
CA GLN A 28 -1.62 9.79 13.66
C GLN A 28 -2.97 9.87 14.42
N GLN A 29 -3.86 10.77 14.04
CA GLN A 29 -5.22 10.88 14.54
C GLN A 29 -6.17 10.12 13.62
N PHE A 30 -6.01 8.79 13.55
CA PHE A 30 -6.61 7.94 12.53
C PHE A 30 -8.14 7.90 12.61
N ASP A 31 -8.74 7.94 13.81
CA ASP A 31 -10.18 8.05 14.04
C ASP A 31 -10.77 9.31 13.40
N LYS A 32 -10.14 10.47 13.61
CA LYS A 32 -10.56 11.73 13.00
C LYS A 32 -10.35 11.75 11.48
N ALA A 33 -9.29 11.08 11.01
CA ALA A 33 -9.06 10.92 9.59
C ALA A 33 -10.20 10.14 8.93
N VAL A 34 -10.62 9.02 9.53
CA VAL A 34 -11.77 8.22 9.08
C VAL A 34 -13.04 9.07 9.02
N ASP A 35 -13.35 9.82 10.07
CA ASP A 35 -14.55 10.67 10.13
C ASP A 35 -14.59 11.70 8.98
N ASP A 36 -13.44 12.28 8.64
CA ASP A 36 -13.35 13.26 7.57
C ASP A 36 -13.38 12.61 6.18
N PHE A 37 -12.72 11.48 5.98
CA PHE A 37 -12.86 10.71 4.75
C PHE A 37 -14.30 10.20 4.54
N ASP A 38 -15.03 9.83 5.61
CA ASP A 38 -16.44 9.47 5.54
C ASP A 38 -17.32 10.63 5.06
N LYS A 39 -17.07 11.87 5.53
CA LYS A 39 -17.77 13.05 5.07
C LYS A 39 -17.51 13.33 3.60
N TYR A 40 -16.26 13.16 3.18
CA TYR A 40 -15.86 13.33 1.78
C TYR A 40 -16.50 12.25 0.89
N ILE A 41 -16.38 10.97 1.22
CA ILE A 41 -16.90 9.84 0.44
C ILE A 41 -18.43 9.92 0.25
N ARG A 42 -19.17 10.43 1.24
CA ARG A 42 -20.62 10.64 1.09
C ARG A 42 -20.98 11.60 -0.06
N LYS A 43 -20.10 12.50 -0.43
CA LYS A 43 -20.31 13.47 -1.50
C LYS A 43 -19.60 13.07 -2.79
N GLU A 44 -18.43 12.47 -2.65
CA GLU A 44 -17.56 12.02 -3.74
C GLU A 44 -17.34 10.48 -3.68
N PRO A 45 -18.39 9.66 -3.88
CA PRO A 45 -18.32 8.21 -3.70
C PRO A 45 -17.54 7.48 -4.79
N LYS A 46 -17.07 8.21 -5.81
CA LYS A 46 -16.33 7.66 -6.97
C LYS A 46 -14.84 8.00 -6.94
N ASP A 47 -14.35 8.69 -5.91
CA ASP A 47 -12.92 8.98 -5.77
C ASP A 47 -12.20 7.81 -5.10
N PRO A 48 -11.36 7.03 -5.83
CA PRO A 48 -10.63 5.89 -5.28
C PRO A 48 -9.65 6.32 -4.17
N SER A 49 -9.06 7.52 -4.28
CA SER A 49 -8.07 8.02 -3.33
C SER A 49 -8.63 8.16 -1.92
N ALA A 50 -9.91 8.50 -1.79
CA ALA A 50 -10.57 8.61 -0.49
C ALA A 50 -10.68 7.24 0.21
N TYR A 51 -10.99 6.19 -0.53
CA TYR A 51 -11.03 4.82 -0.01
C TYR A 51 -9.64 4.32 0.34
N LEU A 52 -8.61 4.61 -0.47
CA LEU A 52 -7.22 4.24 -0.16
C LEU A 52 -6.75 4.87 1.16
N ASN A 53 -7.05 6.15 1.37
CA ASN A 53 -6.66 6.85 2.58
C ASN A 53 -7.47 6.41 3.81
N ARG A 54 -8.79 6.18 3.66
CA ARG A 54 -9.62 5.66 4.76
C ARG A 54 -9.23 4.24 5.12
N GLY A 55 -8.96 3.38 4.12
CA GLY A 55 -8.47 2.02 4.32
C GLY A 55 -7.14 1.98 5.09
N ALA A 56 -6.21 2.88 4.75
CA ALA A 56 -4.98 3.04 5.50
C ALA A 56 -5.25 3.45 6.97
N SER A 57 -6.20 4.38 7.19
CA SER A 57 -6.58 4.80 8.54
C SER A 57 -7.17 3.64 9.35
N TRP A 58 -8.03 2.82 8.73
CA TRP A 58 -8.59 1.62 9.35
C TRP A 58 -7.51 0.61 9.72
N LEU A 59 -6.50 0.44 8.86
CA LEU A 59 -5.37 -0.47 9.13
C LEU A 59 -4.62 -0.06 10.39
N PHE A 60 -4.32 1.23 10.56
CA PHE A 60 -3.67 1.75 11.76
C PHE A 60 -4.55 1.68 13.02
N LEU A 61 -5.87 1.67 12.86
CA LEU A 61 -6.84 1.43 13.95
C LEU A 61 -7.03 -0.08 14.25
N GLY A 62 -6.36 -0.98 13.50
CA GLY A 62 -6.46 -2.42 13.67
C GLY A 62 -7.67 -3.06 12.97
N ASP A 63 -8.52 -2.30 12.30
CA ASP A 63 -9.68 -2.81 11.57
C ASP A 63 -9.30 -3.24 10.14
N THR A 64 -8.63 -4.39 10.08
CA THR A 64 -8.13 -4.97 8.82
C THR A 64 -9.26 -5.29 7.84
N LEU A 65 -10.44 -5.66 8.33
CA LEU A 65 -11.57 -6.00 7.46
C LEU A 65 -12.09 -4.76 6.72
N LYS A 66 -12.26 -3.64 7.42
CA LYS A 66 -12.64 -2.37 6.78
C LYS A 66 -11.58 -1.87 5.82
N ALA A 67 -10.29 -2.03 6.17
CA ALA A 67 -9.19 -1.69 5.28
C ALA A 67 -9.25 -2.47 3.95
N VAL A 68 -9.43 -3.80 3.99
CA VAL A 68 -9.59 -4.63 2.77
C VAL A 68 -10.79 -4.19 1.95
N ASN A 69 -11.93 -3.93 2.60
CA ASN A 69 -13.14 -3.49 1.89
C ASN A 69 -12.92 -2.15 1.16
N ASP A 70 -12.22 -1.22 1.79
CA ASP A 70 -11.89 0.06 1.18
C ASP A 70 -10.91 -0.10 0.02
N TYR A 71 -9.85 -0.92 0.15
CA TYR A 71 -8.94 -1.20 -0.96
C TYR A 71 -9.64 -1.90 -2.13
N ASN A 72 -10.53 -2.86 -1.85
CA ASN A 72 -11.36 -3.49 -2.87
C ASN A 72 -12.25 -2.46 -3.59
N LYS A 73 -12.80 -1.50 -2.85
CA LYS A 73 -13.62 -0.43 -3.44
C LYS A 73 -12.79 0.50 -4.32
N ALA A 74 -11.60 0.88 -3.88
CA ALA A 74 -10.67 1.70 -4.67
C ALA A 74 -10.29 0.99 -5.98
N ILE A 75 -9.89 -0.28 -5.93
CA ILE A 75 -9.58 -1.10 -7.11
C ILE A 75 -10.78 -1.21 -8.06
N LYS A 76 -11.99 -1.35 -7.53
CA LYS A 76 -13.20 -1.41 -8.36
C LYS A 76 -13.47 -0.07 -9.06
N LEU A 77 -13.13 1.05 -8.44
CA LEU A 77 -13.32 2.40 -9.00
C LEU A 77 -12.25 2.73 -10.02
N ASP A 78 -11.00 2.36 -9.76
CA ASP A 78 -9.89 2.46 -10.70
C ASP A 78 -9.05 1.17 -10.68
N ARG A 79 -9.31 0.33 -11.67
CA ARG A 79 -8.61 -0.95 -11.83
C ARG A 79 -7.23 -0.82 -12.49
N PHE A 80 -6.88 0.36 -12.95
CA PHE A 80 -5.62 0.65 -13.63
C PHE A 80 -4.62 1.37 -12.72
N ASP A 81 -5.03 1.80 -11.53
CA ASP A 81 -4.13 2.33 -10.52
C ASP A 81 -3.45 1.17 -9.76
N PRO A 82 -2.10 1.02 -9.84
CA PRO A 82 -1.38 -0.02 -9.12
C PRO A 82 -1.46 0.12 -7.60
N GLU A 83 -1.69 1.33 -7.07
CA GLU A 83 -1.63 1.63 -5.64
C GLU A 83 -2.65 0.81 -4.82
N GLY A 84 -3.85 0.61 -5.33
CA GLY A 84 -4.88 -0.19 -4.68
C GLY A 84 -4.44 -1.64 -4.45
N TYR A 85 -3.79 -2.24 -5.46
CA TYR A 85 -3.27 -3.60 -5.39
C TYR A 85 -2.07 -3.67 -4.43
N VAL A 86 -1.13 -2.73 -4.52
CA VAL A 86 0.02 -2.68 -3.61
C VAL A 86 -0.42 -2.62 -2.14
N ARG A 87 -1.39 -1.74 -1.81
CA ARG A 87 -1.88 -1.61 -0.43
C ARG A 87 -2.60 -2.86 0.05
N ARG A 88 -3.44 -3.47 -0.80
CA ARG A 88 -4.14 -4.70 -0.44
C ARG A 88 -3.19 -5.89 -0.31
N GLY A 89 -2.25 -6.04 -1.22
CA GLY A 89 -1.24 -7.10 -1.18
C GLY A 89 -0.38 -7.04 0.09
N ARG A 90 0.06 -5.84 0.48
CA ARG A 90 0.79 -5.68 1.76
C ARG A 90 -0.06 -6.10 2.97
N LEU A 91 -1.35 -5.82 2.94
CA LEU A 91 -2.26 -6.23 4.00
C LEU A 91 -2.40 -7.76 4.03
N TYR A 92 -2.51 -8.44 2.88
CA TYR A 92 -2.52 -9.90 2.79
C TYR A 92 -1.20 -10.50 3.28
N ALA A 93 -0.06 -9.91 2.91
CA ALA A 93 1.25 -10.34 3.43
C ALA A 93 1.34 -10.23 4.95
N GLY A 94 0.83 -9.15 5.55
CA GLY A 94 0.76 -8.98 7.00
C GLY A 94 -0.13 -10.02 7.72
N LYS A 95 -1.01 -10.71 6.97
CA LYS A 95 -1.82 -11.83 7.45
C LYS A 95 -1.20 -13.21 7.17
N GLY A 96 -0.06 -13.25 6.50
CA GLY A 96 0.57 -14.48 6.05
C GLY A 96 -0.05 -15.09 4.78
N ASP A 97 -1.01 -14.42 4.14
CA ASP A 97 -1.60 -14.83 2.86
C ASP A 97 -0.69 -14.36 1.71
N TYR A 98 0.46 -15.03 1.60
CA TYR A 98 1.48 -14.64 0.63
C TYR A 98 1.04 -14.89 -0.82
N ASP A 99 0.20 -15.88 -1.08
CA ASP A 99 -0.29 -16.15 -2.44
C ASP A 99 -1.19 -15.02 -2.94
N ALA A 100 -2.16 -14.57 -2.13
CA ALA A 100 -2.98 -13.42 -2.46
C ALA A 100 -2.16 -12.12 -2.57
N ALA A 101 -1.16 -11.97 -1.70
CA ALA A 101 -0.26 -10.83 -1.71
C ALA A 101 0.59 -10.76 -2.98
N ILE A 102 1.17 -11.89 -3.41
CA ILE A 102 1.95 -12.00 -4.66
C ILE A 102 1.07 -11.69 -5.86
N ALA A 103 -0.16 -12.23 -5.92
CA ALA A 103 -1.08 -11.95 -7.01
C ALA A 103 -1.40 -10.44 -7.15
N ASP A 104 -1.53 -9.73 -6.03
CA ASP A 104 -1.72 -8.29 -6.04
C ASP A 104 -0.46 -7.54 -6.50
N MET A 105 0.74 -7.97 -6.08
CA MET A 105 2.00 -7.39 -6.57
C MET A 105 2.21 -7.66 -8.05
N ASP A 106 1.87 -8.86 -8.54
CA ASP A 106 1.90 -9.20 -9.96
C ASP A 106 1.03 -8.23 -10.76
N LYS A 107 -0.17 -7.94 -10.27
CA LYS A 107 -1.07 -6.99 -10.93
C LYS A 107 -0.55 -5.56 -10.90
N ALA A 108 0.04 -5.13 -9.79
CA ALA A 108 0.67 -3.82 -9.70
C ALA A 108 1.85 -3.68 -10.68
N ILE A 109 2.68 -4.72 -10.83
CA ILE A 109 3.81 -4.75 -11.75
C ILE A 109 3.32 -4.80 -13.21
N GLU A 110 2.24 -5.53 -13.52
CA GLU A 110 1.62 -5.53 -14.85
C GLU A 110 1.17 -4.12 -15.26
N LEU A 111 0.62 -3.35 -14.31
CA LEU A 111 0.13 -2.00 -14.54
C LEU A 111 1.27 -0.96 -14.57
N ASP A 112 2.31 -1.16 -13.80
CA ASP A 112 3.50 -0.31 -13.76
C ASP A 112 4.77 -1.17 -13.62
N THR A 113 5.41 -1.46 -14.76
CA THR A 113 6.63 -2.27 -14.84
C THR A 113 7.86 -1.58 -14.23
N THR A 114 7.74 -0.33 -13.81
CA THR A 114 8.82 0.43 -13.15
C THR A 114 8.62 0.52 -11.63
N ASN A 115 7.57 -0.09 -11.10
CA ASN A 115 7.23 -0.04 -9.68
C ASN A 115 8.21 -0.86 -8.82
N THR A 116 9.36 -0.27 -8.48
CA THR A 116 10.39 -0.91 -7.65
C THR A 116 9.86 -1.35 -6.29
N PHE A 117 8.88 -0.63 -5.76
CA PHE A 117 8.25 -0.97 -4.49
C PHE A 117 7.44 -2.28 -4.57
N ALA A 118 6.72 -2.51 -5.68
CA ALA A 118 5.97 -3.76 -5.88
C ALA A 118 6.93 -4.96 -6.04
N TYR A 119 8.01 -4.82 -6.82
CA TYR A 119 9.06 -5.84 -6.92
C TYR A 119 9.69 -6.15 -5.56
N PHE A 120 10.08 -5.14 -4.81
CA PHE A 120 10.66 -5.34 -3.49
C PHE A 120 9.72 -6.11 -2.55
N ASN A 121 8.44 -5.71 -2.46
CA ASN A 121 7.48 -6.40 -1.60
C ASN A 121 7.25 -7.84 -2.07
N ARG A 122 7.15 -8.10 -3.39
CA ARG A 122 6.99 -9.45 -3.92
C ARG A 122 8.19 -10.33 -3.59
N ALA A 123 9.40 -9.78 -3.68
CA ALA A 123 10.62 -10.48 -3.28
C ALA A 123 10.58 -10.94 -1.82
N ILE A 124 10.11 -10.07 -0.91
CA ILE A 124 9.96 -10.46 0.51
C ILE A 124 8.93 -11.59 0.66
N MET A 125 7.81 -11.52 -0.06
CA MET A 125 6.78 -12.57 -0.03
C MET A 125 7.30 -13.90 -0.58
N TYR A 126 8.09 -13.88 -1.66
CA TYR A 126 8.78 -15.07 -2.17
C TYR A 126 9.79 -15.63 -1.17
N TYR A 127 10.55 -14.77 -0.49
CA TYR A 127 11.47 -15.19 0.57
C TYR A 127 10.74 -15.91 1.71
N GLU A 128 9.61 -15.38 2.18
CA GLU A 128 8.79 -16.01 3.23
C GLU A 128 8.24 -17.39 2.79
N GLN A 129 8.02 -17.57 1.48
CA GLN A 129 7.65 -18.86 0.90
C GLN A 129 8.86 -19.75 0.56
N GLN A 130 10.09 -19.38 0.94
CA GLN A 130 11.34 -20.06 0.61
C GLN A 130 11.61 -20.20 -0.91
N LYS A 131 10.97 -19.35 -1.71
CA LYS A 131 11.18 -19.24 -3.15
C LYS A 131 12.32 -18.27 -3.43
N TYR A 132 13.55 -18.70 -3.12
CA TYR A 132 14.71 -17.79 -3.07
C TYR A 132 15.12 -17.26 -4.45
N GLN A 133 15.04 -18.06 -5.52
CA GLN A 133 15.43 -17.59 -6.85
C GLN A 133 14.48 -16.49 -7.39
N PRO A 134 13.13 -16.64 -7.37
CA PRO A 134 12.22 -15.54 -7.71
C PRO A 134 12.42 -14.28 -6.87
N ALA A 135 12.70 -14.45 -5.56
CA ALA A 135 13.00 -13.31 -4.69
C ALA A 135 14.28 -12.58 -5.12
N MET A 136 15.34 -13.32 -5.49
CA MET A 136 16.60 -12.77 -6.00
C MET A 136 16.39 -11.99 -7.30
N ASP A 137 15.59 -12.52 -8.22
CA ASP A 137 15.30 -11.90 -9.51
C ASP A 137 14.60 -10.54 -9.34
N ASP A 138 13.62 -10.47 -8.43
CA ASP A 138 12.92 -9.24 -8.11
C ASP A 138 13.84 -8.21 -7.43
N LEU A 139 14.69 -8.60 -6.46
CA LEU A 139 15.65 -7.69 -5.85
C LEU A 139 16.69 -7.18 -6.87
N ASN A 140 17.12 -8.02 -7.79
CA ASN A 140 18.00 -7.59 -8.87
C ASN A 140 17.30 -6.60 -9.81
N ARG A 141 15.97 -6.74 -10.01
CA ARG A 141 15.17 -5.78 -10.76
C ARG A 141 15.15 -4.41 -10.06
N VAL A 142 14.93 -4.38 -8.76
CA VAL A 142 14.99 -3.14 -7.95
C VAL A 142 16.36 -2.47 -8.06
N LEU A 143 17.46 -3.25 -7.91
CA LEU A 143 18.83 -2.72 -7.91
C LEU A 143 19.30 -2.22 -9.27
N ARG A 144 18.64 -2.58 -10.36
CA ARG A 144 18.90 -1.96 -11.67
C ARG A 144 18.50 -0.49 -11.70
N ASP A 145 17.38 -0.16 -11.07
CA ASP A 145 16.84 1.20 -11.05
C ASP A 145 17.38 1.99 -9.83
N GLU A 146 17.65 1.29 -8.72
CA GLU A 146 18.10 1.85 -7.43
C GLU A 146 19.37 1.14 -6.94
N PRO A 147 20.55 1.29 -7.57
CA PRO A 147 21.76 0.51 -7.25
C PRO A 147 22.25 0.68 -5.80
N GLY A 148 21.94 1.83 -5.19
CA GLY A 148 22.33 2.17 -3.81
C GLY A 148 21.27 1.85 -2.75
N ASN A 149 20.19 1.15 -3.08
CA ASN A 149 19.14 0.84 -2.11
C ASN A 149 19.65 -0.15 -1.06
N ALA A 150 20.01 0.37 0.12
CA ALA A 150 20.65 -0.38 1.20
C ALA A 150 19.79 -1.56 1.70
N LEU A 151 18.47 -1.36 1.79
CA LEU A 151 17.55 -2.40 2.24
C LEU A 151 17.47 -3.55 1.23
N THR A 152 17.45 -3.22 -0.06
CA THR A 152 17.45 -4.23 -1.13
C THR A 152 18.78 -5.00 -1.18
N LEU A 153 19.91 -4.31 -1.02
CA LEU A 153 21.23 -4.94 -0.93
C LEU A 153 21.32 -5.90 0.27
N TYR A 154 20.82 -5.48 1.43
CA TYR A 154 20.77 -6.31 2.61
C TYR A 154 19.94 -7.59 2.39
N ASN A 155 18.70 -7.46 1.90
CA ASN A 155 17.84 -8.61 1.65
C ASN A 155 18.43 -9.54 0.59
N ARG A 156 19.05 -8.99 -0.46
CA ARG A 156 19.76 -9.80 -1.47
C ARG A 156 20.91 -10.61 -0.84
N GLY A 157 21.64 -10.03 0.08
CA GLY A 157 22.70 -10.74 0.83
C GLY A 157 22.14 -11.90 1.66
N LEU A 158 21.01 -11.70 2.36
CA LEU A 158 20.35 -12.75 3.11
C LEU A 158 19.90 -13.92 2.21
N ILE A 159 19.28 -13.60 1.07
CA ILE A 159 18.80 -14.62 0.11
C ILE A 159 19.97 -15.38 -0.51
N SER A 160 21.06 -14.69 -0.86
CA SER A 160 22.29 -15.33 -1.37
C SER A 160 22.85 -16.35 -0.38
N ALA A 161 22.87 -16.00 0.92
CA ALA A 161 23.33 -16.93 1.96
C ALA A 161 22.44 -18.18 2.07
N GLN A 162 21.12 -18.02 1.90
CA GLN A 162 20.20 -19.16 1.88
C GLN A 162 20.44 -20.04 0.64
N LEU A 163 20.56 -19.47 -0.56
CA LEU A 163 20.84 -20.20 -1.78
C LEU A 163 22.15 -20.98 -1.68
N GLY A 164 23.24 -20.37 -1.20
CA GLY A 164 24.51 -21.05 -1.00
C GLY A 164 24.47 -22.17 0.08
N ALA A 165 23.56 -22.08 1.04
CA ALA A 165 23.35 -23.15 2.03
C ALA A 165 22.61 -24.36 1.45
N TYR A 166 21.84 -24.20 0.38
CA TYR A 166 21.11 -25.29 -0.28
C TYR A 166 21.91 -25.98 -1.40
N GLU A 167 22.97 -25.33 -1.92
CA GLU A 167 23.84 -25.90 -2.97
C GLU A 167 24.97 -26.76 -2.39
N ASN A 168 25.16 -26.81 -1.05
CA ASN A 168 26.12 -27.64 -0.31
C ASN A 168 25.42 -28.79 0.43
#